data_1691db25ea23ba9b462d67f2c287cb49
#
_entry.id   1691db25ea23ba9b462d67f2c287cb49
#
_cell.length_a   1.000
_cell.length_b   1.000
_cell.length_c   1.000
_cell.angle_alpha   90.00
_cell.angle_beta   90.00
_cell.angle_gamma   90.00
#
_symmetry.space_group_name_H-M   'P 1'
#
loop_
_entity.id
_entity.type
_entity.pdbx_description
1 polymer ?
#
loop_
_entity_poly.entity_id
_entity_poly.type
_entity_poly.pdbx_seq_one_letter_code
_entity_poly.pdbx_strand_id
1 'polypeptide(L)'
;MSVSVRIPTILRTFTGGQAEVTADPGTLREVLAGLDATYPGLTGRIVDDTGKLRRFVNVYGGEEDVRFAQGLETPVPSGAHVSVIPAVAGG
;
A
#
# COMPACT_ATOMS: atom_id res chain seq x y z
N MET A 1 -9.71 2.76 -15.42
CA MET A 1 -9.96 1.74 -14.37
C MET A 1 -8.94 1.91 -13.28
N SER A 2 -9.32 1.67 -12.07
CA SER A 2 -8.46 1.97 -10.92
C SER A 2 -8.41 0.82 -9.92
N VAL A 3 -7.45 0.94 -9.01
CA VAL A 3 -7.25 0.04 -7.89
C VAL A 3 -7.63 0.81 -6.63
N SER A 4 -8.35 0.16 -5.72
CA SER A 4 -8.67 0.76 -4.42
C SER A 4 -7.61 0.39 -3.41
N VAL A 5 -7.11 1.38 -2.66
CA VAL A 5 -6.09 1.15 -1.63
C VAL A 5 -6.66 1.63 -0.29
N ARG A 6 -6.76 0.71 0.65
CA ARG A 6 -7.26 1.03 1.98
C ARG A 6 -6.10 1.51 2.84
N ILE A 7 -6.29 2.67 3.45
CA ILE A 7 -5.27 3.34 4.24
C ILE A 7 -5.55 3.14 5.73
N PRO A 8 -4.58 2.65 6.51
CA PRO A 8 -4.79 2.50 7.95
C PRO A 8 -4.90 3.86 8.64
N THR A 9 -5.57 3.87 9.77
CA THR A 9 -5.84 5.10 10.52
C THR A 9 -4.58 5.93 10.76
N ILE A 10 -3.48 5.27 11.12
CA ILE A 10 -2.24 5.98 11.45
C ILE A 10 -1.59 6.67 10.26
N LEU A 11 -1.96 6.29 9.04
CA LEU A 11 -1.40 6.90 7.83
C LEU A 11 -2.36 7.86 7.14
N ARG A 12 -3.55 8.03 7.67
CA ARG A 12 -4.56 8.91 7.04
C ARG A 12 -4.19 10.37 7.06
N THR A 13 -3.22 10.76 7.89
CA THR A 13 -2.72 12.14 7.87
C THR A 13 -2.06 12.46 6.53
N PHE A 14 -1.54 11.45 5.83
CA PHE A 14 -0.93 11.65 4.52
C PHE A 14 -1.97 11.74 3.40
N THR A 15 -3.19 11.30 3.67
CA THR A 15 -4.26 11.28 2.66
C THR A 15 -5.39 12.25 2.97
N GLY A 16 -5.15 13.20 3.87
CA GLY A 16 -6.17 14.15 4.25
C GLY A 16 -7.35 13.53 4.99
N GLY A 17 -7.11 12.42 5.69
CA GLY A 17 -8.14 11.74 6.44
C GLY A 17 -8.90 10.66 5.66
N GLN A 18 -8.52 10.42 4.40
CA GLN A 18 -9.22 9.44 3.59
C GLN A 18 -8.85 8.00 3.99
N ALA A 19 -9.86 7.18 4.21
CA ALA A 19 -9.68 5.77 4.56
C ALA A 19 -9.35 4.93 3.34
N GLU A 20 -9.72 5.40 2.16
CA GLU A 20 -9.51 4.67 0.92
C GLU A 20 -9.17 5.65 -0.19
N VAL A 21 -8.18 5.30 -0.97
CA VAL A 21 -7.75 6.12 -2.11
C VAL A 21 -7.66 5.23 -3.34
N THR A 22 -7.54 5.84 -4.51
CA THR A 22 -7.45 5.09 -5.75
C THR A 22 -6.09 5.30 -6.40
N ALA A 23 -5.65 4.31 -7.17
CA ALA A 23 -4.39 4.35 -7.89
C ALA A 23 -4.55 3.64 -9.22
N ASP A 24 -3.59 3.81 -10.11
CA ASP A 24 -3.59 3.11 -11.38
C ASP A 24 -3.14 1.66 -11.18
N PRO A 25 -3.66 0.71 -11.97
CA PRO A 25 -3.24 -0.68 -11.88
C PRO A 25 -1.79 -0.86 -12.35
N GLY A 26 -1.19 -1.94 -11.92
CA GLY A 26 0.20 -2.25 -12.25
C GLY A 26 0.75 -3.18 -11.20
N THR A 27 2.07 -3.20 -11.01
CA THR A 27 2.64 -3.92 -9.88
C THR A 27 2.38 -3.12 -8.62
N LEU A 28 2.49 -3.78 -7.46
CA LEU A 28 2.34 -3.07 -6.19
C LEU A 28 3.32 -1.90 -6.10
N ARG A 29 4.55 -2.09 -6.59
CA ARG A 29 5.55 -1.02 -6.64
C ARG A 29 5.01 0.19 -7.40
N GLU A 30 4.39 -0.03 -8.55
CA GLU A 30 3.84 1.05 -9.36
C GLU A 30 2.63 1.71 -8.69
N VAL A 31 1.80 0.91 -8.03
CA VAL A 31 0.66 1.43 -7.28
C VAL A 31 1.14 2.37 -6.18
N LEU A 32 2.15 1.95 -5.42
CA LEU A 32 2.68 2.76 -4.33
C LEU A 32 3.39 4.01 -4.85
N ALA A 33 4.12 3.89 -5.96
CA ALA A 33 4.78 5.05 -6.55
C ALA A 33 3.77 6.11 -7.00
N GLY A 34 2.65 5.67 -7.57
CA GLY A 34 1.57 6.57 -7.95
C GLY A 34 0.95 7.27 -6.76
N LEU A 35 0.78 6.54 -5.67
CA LEU A 35 0.26 7.12 -4.44
C LEU A 35 1.22 8.14 -3.84
N ASP A 36 2.52 7.89 -3.92
CA ASP A 36 3.50 8.83 -3.40
C ASP A 36 3.49 10.14 -4.17
N ALA A 37 3.20 10.08 -5.47
CA ALA A 37 3.10 11.29 -6.29
C ALA A 37 1.91 12.16 -5.86
N THR A 38 0.80 11.53 -5.45
CA THR A 38 -0.40 12.23 -5.02
C THR A 38 -0.34 12.60 -3.53
N TYR A 39 0.23 11.71 -2.72
CA TYR A 39 0.33 11.87 -1.27
C TYR A 39 1.78 11.73 -0.83
N PRO A 40 2.59 12.79 -0.98
CA PRO A 40 4.02 12.72 -0.66
C PRO A 40 4.28 12.24 0.76
N GLY A 41 5.23 11.32 0.90
CA GLY A 41 5.59 10.76 2.19
C GLY A 41 4.86 9.49 2.57
N LEU A 42 3.74 9.19 1.92
CA LEU A 42 2.96 8.01 2.25
C LEU A 42 3.75 6.72 2.00
N THR A 43 4.36 6.62 0.83
CA THR A 43 5.11 5.41 0.46
C THR A 43 6.27 5.15 1.41
N GLY A 44 6.92 6.19 1.92
CA GLY A 44 8.01 6.05 2.87
C GLY A 44 7.60 5.40 4.19
N ARG A 45 6.30 5.38 4.49
CA ARG A 45 5.79 4.70 5.68
C ARG A 45 5.48 3.24 5.43
N ILE A 46 5.42 2.84 4.17
CA ILE A 46 5.08 1.48 3.77
C ILE A 46 6.32 0.73 3.31
N VAL A 47 7.22 1.43 2.63
CA VAL A 47 8.44 0.87 2.05
C VAL A 47 9.64 1.56 2.69
N ASP A 48 10.67 0.78 3.00
CA ASP A 48 11.88 1.35 3.60
C ASP A 48 12.85 1.90 2.54
N ASP A 49 13.99 2.41 3.00
CA ASP A 49 14.98 3.03 2.10
C ASP A 49 15.59 2.05 1.10
N THR A 50 15.49 0.76 1.38
CA THR A 50 16.03 -0.27 0.48
C THR A 50 15.02 -0.71 -0.57
N GLY A 51 13.82 -0.16 -0.53
CA GLY A 51 12.75 -0.52 -1.47
C GLY A 51 11.98 -1.77 -1.08
N LYS A 52 12.05 -2.18 0.17
CA LYS A 52 11.33 -3.35 0.67
C LYS A 52 10.20 -2.91 1.59
N LEU A 53 9.17 -3.75 1.68
CA LEU A 53 8.08 -3.48 2.62
C LEU A 53 8.62 -3.45 4.05
N ARG A 54 8.16 -2.47 4.80
CA ARG A 54 8.59 -2.34 6.19
C ARG A 54 8.12 -3.53 7.00
N ARG A 55 8.94 -3.92 7.99
CA ARG A 55 8.68 -5.07 8.84
C ARG A 55 7.33 -5.00 9.54
N PHE A 56 6.93 -3.81 9.94
CA PHE A 56 5.70 -3.61 10.71
C PHE A 56 4.51 -3.23 9.87
N VAL A 57 4.58 -3.46 8.55
CA VAL A 57 3.49 -3.17 7.64
C VAL A 57 3.17 -4.41 6.84
N ASN A 58 1.91 -4.79 6.85
CA ASN A 58 1.41 -5.87 6.00
C ASN A 58 0.60 -5.25 4.87
N VAL A 59 0.78 -5.75 3.67
CA VAL A 59 0.01 -5.30 2.52
C VAL A 59 -0.68 -6.52 1.93
N TYR A 60 -1.99 -6.41 1.76
CA TYR A 60 -2.80 -7.48 1.19
C TYR A 60 -3.32 -7.08 -0.17
N GLY A 61 -3.17 -7.95 -1.15
CA GLY A 61 -3.85 -7.84 -2.43
C GLY A 61 -5.06 -8.74 -2.37
N GLY A 62 -6.24 -8.15 -2.15
CA GLY A 62 -7.41 -8.95 -1.84
C GLY A 62 -7.26 -9.56 -0.46
N GLU A 63 -7.26 -10.89 -0.41
CA GLU A 63 -7.11 -11.62 0.85
C GLU A 63 -5.72 -12.21 1.05
N GLU A 64 -4.81 -11.98 0.12
CA GLU A 64 -3.48 -12.56 0.16
C GLU A 64 -2.43 -11.53 0.56
N ASP A 65 -1.60 -11.91 1.55
CA ASP A 65 -0.46 -11.08 1.95
C ASP A 65 0.57 -11.13 0.82
N VAL A 66 0.95 -9.96 0.31
CA VAL A 66 1.86 -9.88 -0.82
C VAL A 66 3.25 -10.45 -0.53
N ARG A 67 3.63 -10.57 0.75
CA ARG A 67 4.91 -11.19 1.11
C ARG A 67 4.96 -12.66 0.74
N PHE A 68 3.81 -13.31 0.71
CA PHE A 68 3.71 -14.71 0.31
C PHE A 68 3.40 -14.84 -1.18
N ALA A 69 3.26 -13.72 -1.89
CA ALA A 69 3.14 -13.69 -3.34
C ALA A 69 4.46 -13.22 -3.93
N GLN A 70 4.49 -12.04 -4.52
CA GLN A 70 5.68 -11.52 -5.18
C GLN A 70 6.17 -10.20 -4.58
N GLY A 71 5.75 -9.89 -3.36
CA GLY A 71 6.16 -8.64 -2.72
C GLY A 71 5.73 -7.43 -3.53
N LEU A 72 6.65 -6.52 -3.77
CA LEU A 72 6.38 -5.31 -4.54
C LEU A 72 6.14 -5.58 -6.03
N GLU A 73 6.49 -6.77 -6.51
CA GLU A 73 6.26 -7.14 -7.90
C GLU A 73 4.92 -7.84 -8.11
N THR A 74 4.11 -7.94 -7.05
CA THR A 74 2.79 -8.56 -7.14
C THR A 74 1.91 -7.77 -8.10
N PRO A 75 1.31 -8.43 -9.10
CA PRO A 75 0.41 -7.73 -10.02
C PRO A 75 -0.85 -7.27 -9.29
N VAL A 76 -1.24 -6.03 -9.53
CA VAL A 76 -2.46 -5.46 -8.98
C VAL A 76 -3.32 -5.01 -10.16
N PRO A 77 -4.26 -5.85 -10.60
CA PRO A 77 -5.05 -5.53 -11.77
C PRO A 77 -6.14 -4.51 -11.46
N SER A 78 -6.69 -3.95 -12.54
CA SER A 78 -7.82 -3.05 -12.46
C SER A 78 -8.96 -3.70 -11.66
N GLY A 79 -9.55 -2.94 -10.77
CA GLY A 79 -10.64 -3.42 -9.93
C GLY A 79 -10.19 -4.13 -8.66
N ALA A 80 -8.88 -4.33 -8.48
CA ALA A 80 -8.38 -4.99 -7.29
C ALA A 80 -8.45 -4.06 -6.06
N HIS A 81 -8.40 -4.69 -4.90
CA HIS A 81 -8.37 -3.98 -3.63
C HIS A 81 -7.06 -4.28 -2.93
N VAL A 82 -6.37 -3.24 -2.50
CA VAL A 82 -5.12 -3.38 -1.74
C VAL A 82 -5.39 -2.83 -0.34
N SER A 83 -5.00 -3.59 0.67
CA SER A 83 -5.15 -3.16 2.06
C SER A 83 -3.79 -3.03 2.70
N VAL A 84 -3.53 -1.87 3.29
CA VAL A 84 -2.30 -1.62 4.05
C VAL A 84 -2.66 -1.73 5.53
N ILE A 85 -2.06 -2.69 6.21
CA ILE A 85 -2.38 -2.96 7.61
C ILE A 85 -1.09 -2.87 8.42
N PRO A 86 -1.00 -1.92 9.37
CA PRO A 86 0.19 -1.86 10.21
C PRO A 86 0.18 -3.04 11.18
N ALA A 87 1.28 -3.76 11.25
CA ALA A 87 1.48 -4.76 12.28
C ALA A 87 2.06 -4.02 13.47
N VAL A 88 1.22 -3.62 14.39
CA VAL A 88 1.66 -2.82 15.54
C VAL A 88 2.36 -3.74 16.52
N ALA A 89 3.69 -3.68 16.52
CA ALA A 89 4.47 -4.49 17.43
C ALA A 89 4.21 -4.01 18.87
N GLY A 90 3.83 -4.95 19.70
CA GLY A 90 3.58 -4.64 21.10
C GLY A 90 2.24 -4.00 21.34
N GLY A 91 1.36 -4.08 20.38
CA GLY A 91 0.02 -3.55 20.61
C GLY A 91 -0.60 -3.04 19.40
#